data_794516c2209ad4c715e752c377dd61de
#
_entry.id   794516c2209ad4c715e752c377dd61de
#
_cell.length_a   1.000
_cell.length_b   1.000
_cell.length_c   1.000
_cell.angle_alpha   90.00
_cell.angle_beta   90.00
_cell.angle_gamma   90.00
#
_symmetry.space_group_name_H-M   'P 1'
#
loop_
_entity.id
_entity.type
_entity.pdbx_description
1 polymer ?
#
loop_
_entity_poly.entity_id
_entity_poly.type
_entity_poly.pdbx_seq_one_letter_code
_entity_poly.pdbx_strand_id
1 'polypeptide(L)'
;MKHTAELTVRSYECDSYNHVNNSVYLNYLEFGRMEFLHAINFDYKGIVAAGYYLYVTHIDIYYKSSAFLDDVLEVTTESAKLGKVSGEFKQVIAKKDGTVCAEADVTWCCVTKEGKPSKIPQEFMTEGLLPDNN
;
A
#
# COMPACT_ATOMS: atom_id res chain seq x y z
N MET A 1 -7.13 11.88 -0.05
CA MET A 1 -7.45 11.23 -1.34
C MET A 1 -7.38 9.72 -1.18
N LYS A 2 -8.33 9.02 -1.77
CA LYS A 2 -8.30 7.56 -1.87
C LYS A 2 -8.05 7.18 -3.32
N HIS A 3 -7.33 6.10 -3.52
CA HIS A 3 -7.11 5.54 -4.84
C HIS A 3 -7.43 4.06 -4.83
N THR A 4 -8.18 3.60 -5.83
CA THR A 4 -8.54 2.20 -5.98
C THR A 4 -7.85 1.64 -7.21
N ALA A 5 -7.06 0.59 -7.01
CA ALA A 5 -6.41 -0.15 -8.08
C ALA A 5 -7.05 -1.53 -8.20
N GLU A 6 -7.17 -2.03 -9.42
CA GLU A 6 -7.81 -3.30 -9.70
C GLU A 6 -6.79 -4.34 -10.12
N LEU A 7 -6.97 -5.58 -9.66
CA LEU A 7 -6.18 -6.71 -10.11
C LEU A 7 -7.06 -7.96 -10.21
N THR A 8 -6.62 -8.92 -11.00
CA THR A 8 -7.25 -10.23 -11.10
C THR A 8 -6.33 -11.27 -10.46
N VAL A 9 -6.88 -12.14 -9.62
CA VAL A 9 -6.12 -13.19 -8.94
C VAL A 9 -5.59 -14.19 -9.95
N ARG A 10 -4.29 -14.50 -9.88
CA ARG A 10 -3.59 -15.41 -10.78
C ARG A 10 -3.33 -16.76 -10.09
N SER A 11 -3.20 -17.81 -10.90
CA SER A 11 -3.07 -19.18 -10.40
C SER A 11 -1.89 -19.37 -9.44
N TYR A 12 -0.76 -18.74 -9.72
CA TYR A 12 0.44 -18.87 -8.87
C TYR A 12 0.32 -18.13 -7.53
N GLU A 13 -0.76 -17.40 -7.32
CA GLU A 13 -1.05 -16.69 -6.07
C GLU A 13 -1.92 -17.51 -5.11
N CYS A 14 -2.45 -18.61 -5.61
CA CYS A 14 -3.31 -19.50 -4.82
C CYS A 14 -2.51 -20.64 -4.20
N ASP A 15 -2.93 -21.06 -3.01
CA ASP A 15 -2.32 -22.19 -2.31
C ASP A 15 -3.09 -23.49 -2.58
N SER A 16 -2.71 -24.57 -1.86
CA SER A 16 -3.34 -25.90 -2.02
C SER A 16 -4.80 -25.95 -1.63
N TYR A 17 -5.32 -24.90 -0.99
CA TYR A 17 -6.75 -24.80 -0.62
C TYR A 17 -7.57 -24.04 -1.66
N ASN A 18 -6.99 -23.72 -2.83
CA ASN A 18 -7.62 -23.01 -3.94
C ASN A 18 -7.99 -21.56 -3.67
N HIS A 19 -7.47 -20.96 -2.60
CA HIS A 19 -7.64 -19.54 -2.37
C HIS A 19 -6.29 -18.83 -2.25
N VAL A 20 -6.32 -17.52 -2.35
CA VAL A 20 -5.11 -16.72 -2.29
C VAL A 20 -4.34 -17.01 -1.01
N ASN A 21 -3.04 -17.29 -1.16
CA ASN A 21 -2.16 -17.52 -0.03
C ASN A 21 -2.09 -16.26 0.82
N ASN A 22 -2.11 -16.42 2.15
CA ASN A 22 -2.11 -15.29 3.07
C ASN A 22 -0.93 -14.33 2.85
N SER A 23 0.23 -14.82 2.44
CA SER A 23 1.40 -13.98 2.17
C SER A 23 1.24 -13.13 0.91
N VAL A 24 0.43 -13.57 -0.05
CA VAL A 24 0.21 -12.86 -1.30
C VAL A 24 -0.60 -11.58 -1.09
N TYR A 25 -1.46 -11.53 -0.08
CA TYR A 25 -2.17 -10.29 0.24
C TYR A 25 -1.22 -9.13 0.52
N LEU A 26 -0.03 -9.40 1.07
CA LEU A 26 0.98 -8.37 1.29
C LEU A 26 1.49 -7.81 -0.05
N ASN A 27 1.61 -8.65 -1.07
CA ASN A 27 1.97 -8.22 -2.43
C ASN A 27 0.87 -7.34 -3.03
N TYR A 28 -0.39 -7.70 -2.80
CA TYR A 28 -1.51 -6.88 -3.26
C TYR A 28 -1.52 -5.49 -2.61
N LEU A 29 -1.19 -5.45 -1.31
CA LEU A 29 -1.08 -4.17 -0.60
C LEU A 29 0.03 -3.31 -1.20
N GLU A 30 1.19 -3.91 -1.49
CA GLU A 30 2.30 -3.18 -2.11
C GLU A 30 1.90 -2.64 -3.49
N PHE A 31 1.25 -3.46 -4.30
CA PHE A 31 0.72 -3.03 -5.59
C PHE A 31 -0.21 -1.82 -5.42
N GLY A 32 -1.13 -1.89 -4.48
CA GLY A 32 -2.06 -0.78 -4.20
C GLY A 32 -1.33 0.50 -3.77
N ARG A 33 -0.30 0.36 -2.91
CA ARG A 33 0.49 1.52 -2.47
C ARG A 33 1.23 2.17 -3.64
N MET A 34 1.84 1.36 -4.52
CA MET A 34 2.55 1.89 -5.68
C MET A 34 1.60 2.62 -6.64
N GLU A 35 0.42 2.04 -6.87
CA GLU A 35 -0.59 2.71 -7.70
C GLU A 35 -1.09 4.01 -7.05
N PHE A 36 -1.23 4.02 -5.73
CA PHE A 36 -1.57 5.24 -4.99
C PHE A 36 -0.49 6.31 -5.18
N LEU A 37 0.79 5.95 -5.02
CA LEU A 37 1.90 6.88 -5.19
C LEU A 37 1.94 7.46 -6.61
N HIS A 38 1.68 6.63 -7.62
CA HIS A 38 1.56 7.11 -9.01
C HIS A 38 0.41 8.10 -9.14
N ALA A 39 -0.74 7.79 -8.55
CA ALA A 39 -1.94 8.62 -8.65
C ALA A 39 -1.76 10.00 -8.01
N ILE A 40 -0.94 10.11 -6.97
CA ILE A 40 -0.66 11.39 -6.31
C ILE A 40 0.59 12.09 -6.88
N ASN A 41 1.13 11.57 -7.98
CA ASN A 41 2.32 12.11 -8.65
C ASN A 41 3.57 12.11 -7.76
N PHE A 42 3.70 11.13 -6.87
CA PHE A 42 4.89 10.95 -6.06
C PHE A 42 6.00 10.31 -6.90
N ASP A 43 7.15 10.97 -7.00
CA ASP A 43 8.27 10.51 -7.81
C ASP A 43 9.09 9.47 -7.04
N TYR A 44 8.60 8.22 -7.03
CA TYR A 44 9.23 7.14 -6.28
C TYR A 44 10.65 6.82 -6.79
N LYS A 45 10.85 6.77 -8.11
CA LYS A 45 12.17 6.52 -8.68
C LYS A 45 13.14 7.64 -8.36
N GLY A 46 12.67 8.88 -8.41
CA GLY A 46 13.49 10.05 -8.12
C GLY A 46 13.96 10.09 -6.68
N ILE A 47 13.07 9.80 -5.72
CA ILE A 47 13.43 9.82 -4.30
C ILE A 47 14.43 8.71 -3.96
N VAL A 48 14.27 7.54 -4.56
CA VAL A 48 15.22 6.42 -4.39
C VAL A 48 16.58 6.80 -4.98
N ALA A 49 16.60 7.39 -6.17
CA ALA A 49 17.84 7.85 -6.80
C ALA A 49 18.54 8.92 -5.98
N ALA A 50 17.78 9.75 -5.27
CA ALA A 50 18.33 10.78 -4.38
C ALA A 50 18.85 10.22 -3.05
N GLY A 51 18.65 8.91 -2.79
CA GLY A 51 19.18 8.25 -1.59
C GLY A 51 18.23 8.21 -0.41
N TYR A 52 16.93 8.27 -0.66
CA TYR A 52 15.92 8.19 0.38
C TYR A 52 14.98 7.02 0.07
N TYR A 53 14.63 6.25 1.08
CA TYR A 53 13.79 5.07 0.93
C TYR A 53 12.59 5.15 1.86
N LEU A 54 11.45 4.67 1.40
CA LEU A 54 10.26 4.53 2.24
C LEU A 54 10.18 3.08 2.69
N TYR A 55 10.64 2.80 3.89
CA TYR A 55 10.64 1.46 4.45
C TYR A 55 9.32 1.18 5.16
N VAL A 56 8.72 0.03 4.89
CA VAL A 56 7.62 -0.47 5.70
C VAL A 56 8.20 -0.96 7.02
N THR A 57 7.71 -0.42 8.13
CA THR A 57 8.18 -0.76 9.47
C THR A 57 7.18 -1.62 10.24
N HIS A 58 5.91 -1.58 9.86
CA HIS A 58 4.88 -2.35 10.55
C HIS A 58 3.67 -2.52 9.62
N ILE A 59 3.09 -3.71 9.62
CA ILE A 59 1.84 -3.98 8.93
C ILE A 59 0.91 -4.67 9.93
N ASP A 60 -0.28 -4.10 10.09
CA ASP A 60 -1.36 -4.68 10.87
C ASP A 60 -2.43 -5.09 9.87
N ILE A 61 -2.62 -6.40 9.67
CA ILE A 61 -3.52 -6.92 8.65
C ILE A 61 -4.51 -7.90 9.26
N TYR A 62 -5.78 -7.77 8.83
CA TYR A 62 -6.86 -8.69 9.20
C TYR A 62 -7.42 -9.34 7.95
N TYR A 63 -7.45 -10.66 7.92
CA TYR A 63 -8.00 -11.47 6.85
C TYR A 63 -9.46 -11.77 7.18
N LYS A 64 -10.38 -11.35 6.32
CA LYS A 64 -11.82 -11.44 6.60
C LYS A 64 -12.55 -12.43 5.71
N SER A 65 -12.18 -12.52 4.44
CA SER A 65 -12.79 -13.43 3.49
C SER A 65 -11.76 -13.85 2.46
N SER A 66 -11.87 -15.07 1.96
CA SER A 66 -10.93 -15.60 0.98
C SER A 66 -11.23 -15.06 -0.42
N ALA A 67 -10.16 -14.76 -1.15
CA ALA A 67 -10.23 -14.51 -2.58
C ALA A 67 -9.79 -15.77 -3.31
N PHE A 68 -10.34 -15.98 -4.51
CA PHE A 68 -10.14 -17.20 -5.30
C PHE A 68 -9.60 -16.85 -6.68
N LEU A 69 -9.09 -17.87 -7.37
CA LEU A 69 -8.61 -17.75 -8.74
C LEU A 69 -9.64 -17.00 -9.62
N ASP A 70 -9.14 -16.07 -10.40
CA ASP A 70 -9.91 -15.23 -11.33
C ASP A 70 -10.83 -14.20 -10.68
N ASP A 71 -10.88 -14.13 -9.35
CA ASP A 71 -11.58 -13.03 -8.69
C ASP A 71 -10.93 -11.70 -9.07
N VAL A 72 -11.76 -10.69 -9.31
CA VAL A 72 -11.30 -9.32 -9.53
C VAL A 72 -11.35 -8.60 -8.20
N LEU A 73 -10.20 -8.11 -7.77
CA LEU A 73 -10.06 -7.43 -6.49
C LEU A 73 -9.78 -5.94 -6.69
N GLU A 74 -10.28 -5.15 -5.77
CA GLU A 74 -10.00 -3.73 -5.69
C GLU A 74 -9.19 -3.45 -4.43
N VAL A 75 -8.02 -2.82 -4.60
CA VAL A 75 -7.16 -2.41 -3.50
C VAL A 75 -7.29 -0.91 -3.35
N THR A 76 -7.93 -0.48 -2.29
CA THR A 76 -8.11 0.95 -1.99
C THR A 76 -7.07 1.38 -0.98
N THR A 77 -6.39 2.49 -1.27
CA THR A 77 -5.31 3.02 -0.45
C THR A 77 -5.56 4.49 -0.16
N GLU A 78 -5.33 4.88 1.09
CA GLU A 78 -5.35 6.29 1.48
C GLU A 78 -4.24 6.55 2.50
N SER A 79 -3.74 7.79 2.52
CA SER A 79 -2.81 8.22 3.56
C SER A 79 -3.62 8.55 4.81
N ALA A 80 -3.39 7.80 5.88
CA ALA A 80 -4.13 7.95 7.13
C ALA A 80 -3.44 8.86 8.12
N LYS A 81 -2.10 8.85 8.12
CA LYS A 81 -1.28 9.68 9.01
C LYS A 81 -0.01 10.12 8.29
N LEU A 82 0.46 11.31 8.61
CA LEU A 82 1.74 11.80 8.13
C LEU A 82 2.42 12.55 9.27
N GLY A 83 3.55 12.01 9.73
CA GLY A 83 4.41 12.63 10.74
C GLY A 83 5.66 13.25 10.12
N LYS A 84 6.65 13.54 10.95
CA LYS A 84 7.90 14.19 10.49
C LYS A 84 8.73 13.28 9.58
N VAL A 85 8.86 12.00 9.94
CA VAL A 85 9.72 11.05 9.21
C VAL A 85 8.95 9.79 8.80
N SER A 86 7.70 9.64 9.21
CA SER A 86 6.91 8.42 9.01
C SER A 86 5.47 8.76 8.68
N GLY A 87 4.74 7.76 8.22
CA GLY A 87 3.32 7.89 7.95
C GLY A 87 2.64 6.52 7.97
N GLU A 88 1.37 6.53 7.72
CA GLU A 88 0.58 5.31 7.72
C GLU A 88 -0.41 5.34 6.56
N PHE A 89 -0.49 4.23 5.84
CA PHE A 89 -1.54 4.01 4.84
C PHE A 89 -2.61 3.10 5.42
N LYS A 90 -3.85 3.42 5.12
CA LYS A 90 -4.97 2.51 5.35
C LYS A 90 -5.32 1.87 4.02
N GLN A 91 -5.43 0.54 4.01
CA GLN A 91 -5.71 -0.20 2.77
C GLN A 91 -6.81 -1.23 2.99
N VAL A 92 -7.64 -1.40 1.96
CA VAL A 92 -8.71 -2.39 1.95
C VAL A 92 -8.63 -3.16 0.64
N ILE A 93 -8.68 -4.50 0.73
CA ILE A 93 -8.77 -5.38 -0.42
C ILE A 93 -10.18 -5.96 -0.43
N ALA A 94 -10.93 -5.70 -1.49
CA ALA A 94 -12.33 -6.14 -1.59
C ALA A 94 -12.63 -6.69 -2.98
N LYS A 95 -13.62 -7.58 -3.03
CA LYS A 95 -14.18 -8.06 -4.30
C LYS A 95 -15.09 -7.00 -4.89
N LYS A 96 -15.42 -7.15 -6.17
CA LYS A 96 -16.32 -6.22 -6.87
C LYS A 96 -17.70 -6.11 -6.22
N ASP A 97 -18.17 -7.16 -5.57
CA ASP A 97 -19.47 -7.16 -4.87
C ASP A 97 -19.42 -6.48 -3.50
N GLY A 98 -18.26 -5.96 -3.10
CA GLY A 98 -18.08 -5.29 -1.82
C GLY A 98 -17.60 -6.19 -0.69
N THR A 99 -17.46 -7.50 -0.92
CA THR A 99 -16.95 -8.41 0.10
C THR A 99 -15.50 -8.04 0.44
N VAL A 100 -15.24 -7.69 1.69
CA VAL A 100 -13.90 -7.33 2.14
C VAL A 100 -13.09 -8.60 2.40
N CYS A 101 -11.96 -8.73 1.71
CA CYS A 101 -11.04 -9.86 1.90
C CYS A 101 -10.00 -9.57 2.98
N ALA A 102 -9.47 -8.35 3.02
CA ALA A 102 -8.49 -7.95 4.02
C ALA A 102 -8.53 -6.44 4.26
N GLU A 103 -8.18 -6.06 5.47
CA GLU A 103 -7.97 -4.66 5.85
C GLU A 103 -6.61 -4.54 6.50
N ALA A 104 -5.89 -3.45 6.22
CA ALA A 104 -4.56 -3.27 6.74
C ALA A 104 -4.23 -1.81 7.04
N ASP A 105 -3.41 -1.63 8.06
CA ASP A 105 -2.72 -0.39 8.35
C ASP A 105 -1.23 -0.65 8.11
N VAL A 106 -0.61 0.16 7.27
CA VAL A 106 0.79 -0.02 6.87
C VAL A 106 1.57 1.22 7.29
N THR A 107 2.49 1.03 8.23
CA THR A 107 3.36 2.09 8.72
C THR A 107 4.66 2.10 7.93
N TRP A 108 5.08 3.26 7.48
CA TRP A 108 6.33 3.45 6.76
C TRP A 108 7.17 4.54 7.41
N CYS A 109 8.49 4.48 7.18
CA CYS A 109 9.43 5.48 7.63
C CYS A 109 10.34 5.87 6.47
N CYS A 110 10.56 7.16 6.27
CA CYS A 110 11.55 7.64 5.31
C CYS A 110 12.92 7.53 5.95
N VAL A 111 13.85 6.89 5.27
CA VAL A 111 15.22 6.71 5.76
C VAL A 111 16.21 7.09 4.69
N THR A 112 17.43 7.48 5.13
CA THR A 112 18.56 7.69 4.22
C THR A 112 19.17 6.36 3.79
N LYS A 113 20.12 6.39 2.86
CA LYS A 113 20.89 5.20 2.46
C LYS A 113 21.54 4.49 3.65
N GLU A 114 21.90 5.24 4.69
CA GLU A 114 22.53 4.72 5.89
C GLU A 114 21.51 4.16 6.89
N GLY A 115 20.22 4.23 6.55
CA GLY A 115 19.16 3.72 7.38
C GLY A 115 18.68 4.66 8.49
N LYS A 116 19.05 5.93 8.41
CA LYS A 116 18.64 6.93 9.42
C LYS A 116 17.30 7.55 9.05
N PRO A 117 16.39 7.71 10.02
CA PRO A 117 15.12 8.41 9.77
C PRO A 117 15.36 9.81 9.23
N SER A 118 14.57 10.20 8.24
CA SER A 118 14.67 11.47 7.57
C SER A 118 13.31 11.99 7.16
N LYS A 119 13.15 13.29 7.11
CA LYS A 119 11.98 13.88 6.44
C LYS A 119 12.06 13.59 4.96
N ILE A 120 10.89 13.47 4.33
CA ILE A 120 10.85 13.46 2.87
C ILE A 120 11.34 14.84 2.40
N PRO A 121 12.35 14.88 1.50
CA PRO A 121 12.80 16.16 0.97
C PRO A 121 11.64 16.92 0.33
N GLN A 122 11.61 18.24 0.53
CA GLN A 122 10.50 19.09 0.09
C GLN A 122 10.19 18.92 -1.41
N GLU A 123 11.22 18.70 -2.22
CA GLU A 123 11.06 18.51 -3.68
C GLU A 123 10.26 17.25 -4.05
N PHE A 124 10.15 16.28 -3.14
CA PHE A 124 9.41 15.04 -3.35
C PHE A 124 8.06 15.01 -2.64
N MET A 125 7.76 16.00 -1.79
CA MET A 125 6.47 16.06 -1.11
C MET A 125 5.34 16.33 -2.08
N THR A 126 4.22 15.61 -1.93
CA THR A 126 2.99 15.85 -2.67
C THR A 126 1.82 15.95 -1.71
N GLU A 127 0.79 16.71 -2.10
CA GLU A 127 -0.40 16.89 -1.26
C GLU A 127 -1.13 15.58 -0.97
N GLY A 128 -1.05 14.62 -1.89
CA GLY A 128 -1.71 13.31 -1.72
C GLY A 128 -1.18 12.49 -0.54
N LEU A 129 0.02 12.80 -0.04
CA LEU A 129 0.53 12.16 1.17
C LEU A 129 -0.10 12.72 2.44
N LEU A 130 -0.72 13.88 2.38
CA LEU A 130 -1.42 14.44 3.53
C LEU A 130 -2.75 13.69 3.73
N PRO A 131 -3.09 13.34 4.98
CA PRO A 131 -4.41 12.77 5.26
C PRO A 131 -5.51 13.75 4.88
N ASP A 132 -6.66 13.23 4.45
CA ASP A 132 -7.81 14.07 4.19
C ASP A 132 -8.28 14.71 5.48
N ASN A 133 -8.65 15.99 5.40
CA ASN A 133 -9.23 16.72 6.52
C ASN A 133 -10.74 16.50 6.52
N ASN A 134 -11.22 15.86 7.55
CA ASN A 134 -12.66 15.66 7.75
C ASN A 134 -13.14 16.36 9.00
#